data_0af5eff213bbe6c63a48333bf16093ee
#
_entry.id   0af5eff213bbe6c63a48333bf16093ee
#
_cell.length_a   1.000
_cell.length_b   1.000
_cell.length_c   1.000
_cell.angle_alpha   90.00
_cell.angle_beta   90.00
_cell.angle_gamma   90.00
#
_symmetry.space_group_name_H-M   'P 1'
#
loop_
_entity.id
_entity.type
_entity.pdbx_description
1 polymer ?
#
loop_
_entity_poly.entity_id
_entity_poly.type
_entity_poly.pdbx_seq_one_letter_code
_entity_poly.pdbx_strand_id
1 'polypeptide(L)'
;MKEIFDGERLQAIERMMQYYRVPGLVFAVFRGDGEPEMHCLGEKNAEAKTGMEPSTRFCMASISKSFTAAVVSKLCDEGKLDLDRPVTDFVPELRYREKQMTLKDMMSHRSGLANHDALWPGDKSRAEVARQMRYLDSNLAFRSKYQYNNTQFVMAGYAAEAVTGRTFEKLLEEYFLGPLGMTETSATEAGIKACGNMAEPYRVFGTTRHRLPFWNMDLAVPAAGVNSSLNDMVKWVRFHMAGGVTKEGERLLSEKAFREMHTPHIGIDAEPVIAGDPLVLEGYGLGWRMGTYRGTPFQMHSGKIEGYSSTQIYLPEKDTGFVIMMNLHDPELVLFHGIMYDALDEAAFGIRSSWLSRFSAEMGLIGEHAGYEAYRELFADYTTPEYKGTDQKQTSGEAHEKEHADLSGTYQNPGYGELMVYKEAGTWMLHYRDQDLPLLPVSGNRFVMDGVKEDTWILRVPVEFAAGGEGGYEVLVKYDESLPPVRF
;
A
#
# COMPACT_ATOMS: atom_id res chain seq x y z
N MET A 1 -11.62 16.42 25.21
CA MET A 1 -12.08 17.04 23.93
C MET A 1 -13.61 16.97 23.94
N LYS A 2 -14.32 17.94 23.34
CA LYS A 2 -15.76 17.79 23.14
C LYS A 2 -15.99 16.69 22.11
N GLU A 3 -17.03 15.88 22.27
CA GLU A 3 -17.39 14.83 21.31
C GLU A 3 -17.59 15.43 19.91
N ILE A 4 -16.82 14.93 18.94
CA ILE A 4 -16.83 15.39 17.54
C ILE A 4 -17.85 14.58 16.73
N PHE A 5 -17.88 13.27 16.96
CA PHE A 5 -18.75 12.35 16.25
C PHE A 5 -19.97 11.97 17.10
N ASP A 6 -20.98 12.84 17.09
CA ASP A 6 -22.27 12.56 17.70
C ASP A 6 -23.07 11.50 16.93
N GLY A 7 -24.22 11.12 17.47
CA GLY A 7 -25.05 10.06 16.90
C GLY A 7 -25.49 10.33 15.45
N GLU A 8 -25.64 11.58 15.03
CA GLU A 8 -26.02 11.93 13.64
C GLU A 8 -24.88 11.64 12.67
N ARG A 9 -23.64 12.05 13.02
CA ARG A 9 -22.43 11.78 12.22
C ARG A 9 -22.14 10.28 12.15
N LEU A 10 -22.24 9.56 13.28
CA LEU A 10 -22.02 8.11 13.30
C LEU A 10 -23.04 7.38 12.43
N GLN A 11 -24.31 7.74 12.48
CA GLN A 11 -25.33 7.18 11.59
C GLN A 11 -25.05 7.49 10.11
N ALA A 12 -24.52 8.67 9.79
CA ALA A 12 -24.10 8.98 8.42
C ALA A 12 -22.98 8.07 7.95
N ILE A 13 -21.96 7.83 8.80
CA ILE A 13 -20.88 6.90 8.52
C ILE A 13 -21.42 5.48 8.31
N GLU A 14 -22.27 4.99 9.19
CA GLU A 14 -22.87 3.64 9.09
C GLU A 14 -23.68 3.46 7.79
N ARG A 15 -24.45 4.48 7.36
CA ARG A 15 -25.15 4.44 6.07
C ARG A 15 -24.18 4.32 4.91
N MET A 16 -23.06 5.04 4.94
CA MET A 16 -22.05 4.94 3.88
C MET A 16 -21.31 3.59 3.92
N MET A 17 -21.01 3.06 5.12
CA MET A 17 -20.47 1.70 5.26
C MET A 17 -21.43 0.65 4.65
N GLN A 18 -22.72 0.76 4.90
CA GLN A 18 -23.72 -0.13 4.30
C GLN A 18 -23.77 0.00 2.78
N TYR A 19 -23.76 1.23 2.27
CA TYR A 19 -23.76 1.51 0.83
C TYR A 19 -22.58 0.85 0.13
N TYR A 20 -21.37 1.03 0.67
CA TYR A 20 -20.13 0.46 0.14
C TYR A 20 -19.86 -0.97 0.58
N ARG A 21 -20.72 -1.56 1.43
CA ARG A 21 -20.57 -2.92 1.98
C ARG A 21 -19.31 -3.09 2.83
N VAL A 22 -18.84 -2.02 3.48
CA VAL A 22 -17.71 -2.06 4.43
C VAL A 22 -18.11 -2.90 5.64
N PRO A 23 -17.39 -4.01 5.95
CA PRO A 23 -17.74 -4.82 7.11
C PRO A 23 -17.49 -4.09 8.40
N GLY A 24 -16.34 -3.44 8.52
CA GLY A 24 -15.95 -2.72 9.73
C GLY A 24 -14.92 -1.64 9.50
N LEU A 25 -14.93 -0.65 10.38
CA LEU A 25 -14.10 0.54 10.32
C LEU A 25 -13.81 1.00 11.75
N VAL A 26 -12.57 1.42 11.99
CA VAL A 26 -12.16 2.02 13.27
C VAL A 26 -11.42 3.32 12.99
N PHE A 27 -11.63 4.35 13.83
CA PHE A 27 -10.89 5.60 13.73
C PHE A 27 -10.72 6.27 15.08
N ALA A 28 -9.70 7.12 15.17
CA ALA A 28 -9.43 7.97 16.34
C ALA A 28 -9.05 9.37 15.91
N VAL A 29 -9.52 10.36 16.66
CA VAL A 29 -9.05 11.75 16.62
C VAL A 29 -8.57 12.14 18.00
N PHE A 30 -7.44 12.86 18.09
CA PHE A 30 -6.82 13.21 19.37
C PHE A 30 -6.02 14.50 19.27
N ARG A 31 -5.84 15.17 20.44
CA ARG A 31 -5.00 16.36 20.58
C ARG A 31 -4.02 16.15 21.73
N GLY A 32 -2.74 16.37 21.45
CA GLY A 32 -1.66 16.16 22.43
C GLY A 32 -1.77 14.81 23.12
N ASP A 33 -1.57 14.81 24.43
CA ASP A 33 -1.69 13.64 25.30
C ASP A 33 -3.11 13.42 25.86
N GLY A 34 -4.11 14.24 25.44
CA GLY A 34 -5.50 14.07 25.89
C GLY A 34 -6.11 12.74 25.44
N GLU A 35 -7.18 12.30 26.15
CA GLU A 35 -7.88 11.06 25.75
C GLU A 35 -8.37 11.16 24.29
N PRO A 36 -8.04 10.15 23.45
CA PRO A 36 -8.50 10.10 22.07
C PRO A 36 -10.00 9.81 22.03
N GLU A 37 -10.71 10.47 21.11
CA GLU A 37 -12.05 10.05 20.73
C GLU A 37 -11.91 8.90 19.72
N MET A 38 -12.36 7.70 20.12
CA MET A 38 -12.23 6.45 19.35
C MET A 38 -13.59 5.90 18.99
N HIS A 39 -13.74 5.46 17.74
CA HIS A 39 -14.95 4.81 17.25
C HIS A 39 -14.60 3.49 16.55
N CYS A 40 -15.38 2.45 16.87
CA CYS A 40 -15.28 1.11 16.30
C CYS A 40 -16.65 0.73 15.76
N LEU A 41 -16.80 0.65 14.46
CA LEU A 41 -18.08 0.44 13.78
C LEU A 41 -18.04 -0.87 12.98
N GLY A 42 -19.14 -1.63 13.01
CA GLY A 42 -19.26 -2.86 12.23
C GLY A 42 -18.47 -4.05 12.78
N GLU A 43 -18.03 -4.92 11.89
CA GLU A 43 -17.58 -6.27 12.20
C GLU A 43 -16.14 -6.52 11.71
N LYS A 44 -15.30 -7.08 12.59
CA LYS A 44 -13.96 -7.59 12.22
C LYS A 44 -14.06 -8.91 11.44
N ASN A 45 -15.12 -9.66 11.65
CA ASN A 45 -15.47 -10.85 10.87
C ASN A 45 -16.98 -10.82 10.61
N ALA A 46 -17.36 -10.59 9.36
CA ALA A 46 -18.74 -10.42 8.96
C ALA A 46 -19.53 -11.73 8.93
N GLU A 47 -18.87 -12.88 8.72
CA GLU A 47 -19.49 -14.20 8.76
C GLU A 47 -19.78 -14.62 10.19
N ALA A 48 -18.82 -14.39 11.10
CA ALA A 48 -18.96 -14.71 12.53
C ALA A 48 -19.71 -13.61 13.32
N LYS A 49 -19.98 -12.44 12.68
CA LYS A 49 -20.62 -11.27 13.29
C LYS A 49 -19.92 -10.79 14.57
N THR A 50 -18.60 -10.80 14.55
CA THR A 50 -17.80 -10.33 15.67
C THR A 50 -17.43 -8.86 15.49
N GLY A 51 -17.76 -8.03 16.50
CA GLY A 51 -17.58 -6.58 16.43
C GLY A 51 -16.12 -6.13 16.42
N MET A 52 -15.89 -4.91 15.91
CA MET A 52 -14.61 -4.21 15.98
C MET A 52 -14.30 -3.75 17.41
N GLU A 53 -13.02 -3.69 17.76
CA GLU A 53 -12.49 -3.21 19.03
C GLU A 53 -11.27 -2.30 18.76
N PRO A 54 -10.90 -1.39 19.69
CA PRO A 54 -9.69 -0.57 19.52
C PRO A 54 -8.40 -1.41 19.40
N SER A 55 -8.39 -2.62 19.94
CA SER A 55 -7.31 -3.61 19.88
C SER A 55 -7.38 -4.53 18.66
N THR A 56 -8.41 -4.44 17.83
CA THR A 56 -8.49 -5.21 16.58
C THR A 56 -7.34 -4.84 15.65
N ARG A 57 -6.60 -5.84 15.17
CA ARG A 57 -5.43 -5.65 14.32
C ARG A 57 -5.79 -5.67 12.84
N PHE A 58 -5.13 -4.80 12.09
CA PHE A 58 -5.25 -4.66 10.63
C PHE A 58 -3.87 -4.70 10.00
N CYS A 59 -3.78 -5.10 8.75
CA CYS A 59 -2.59 -4.83 7.97
C CYS A 59 -2.54 -3.33 7.63
N MET A 60 -1.46 -2.65 8.04
CA MET A 60 -1.27 -1.21 7.84
C MET A 60 -0.86 -0.86 6.42
N ALA A 61 -0.56 -1.84 5.60
CA ALA A 61 -0.06 -1.65 4.25
C ALA A 61 1.04 -0.58 4.22
N SER A 62 0.97 0.38 3.32
CA SER A 62 2.04 1.37 3.10
C SER A 62 2.32 2.32 4.27
N ILE A 63 1.52 2.36 5.32
CA ILE A 63 1.90 3.03 6.58
C ILE A 63 3.19 2.40 7.15
N SER A 64 3.49 1.13 6.85
CA SER A 64 4.74 0.44 7.17
C SER A 64 5.99 1.22 6.79
N LYS A 65 5.91 2.05 5.74
CA LYS A 65 7.03 2.88 5.27
C LYS A 65 7.50 3.89 6.31
N SER A 66 6.59 4.42 7.13
CA SER A 66 6.96 5.33 8.23
C SER A 66 7.79 4.63 9.30
N PHE A 67 7.49 3.36 9.58
CA PHE A 67 8.29 2.53 10.50
C PHE A 67 9.67 2.21 9.92
N THR A 68 9.75 1.90 8.63
CA THR A 68 11.03 1.64 7.96
C THR A 68 11.91 2.87 7.94
N ALA A 69 11.35 4.03 7.64
CA ALA A 69 12.09 5.28 7.68
C ALA A 69 12.63 5.56 9.08
N ALA A 70 11.85 5.29 10.14
CA ALA A 70 12.31 5.44 11.53
C ALA A 70 13.48 4.48 11.86
N VAL A 71 13.38 3.19 11.50
CA VAL A 71 14.45 2.20 11.73
C VAL A 71 15.74 2.60 11.01
N VAL A 72 15.66 2.98 9.73
CA VAL A 72 16.82 3.42 8.94
C VAL A 72 17.41 4.71 9.53
N SER A 73 16.56 5.68 9.90
CA SER A 73 17.01 6.94 10.53
C SER A 73 17.70 6.71 11.88
N LYS A 74 17.22 5.75 12.68
CA LYS A 74 17.88 5.33 13.92
C LYS A 74 19.26 4.74 13.67
N LEU A 75 19.41 3.92 12.64
CA LEU A 75 20.71 3.37 12.24
C LEU A 75 21.66 4.45 11.69
N CYS A 76 21.13 5.51 11.09
CA CYS A 76 21.92 6.68 10.71
C CYS A 76 22.40 7.47 11.95
N ASP A 77 21.56 7.64 12.96
CA ASP A 77 21.94 8.24 14.23
C ASP A 77 23.05 7.45 14.94
N GLU A 78 23.04 6.13 14.78
CA GLU A 78 24.09 5.23 15.31
C GLU A 78 25.35 5.17 14.42
N GLY A 79 25.38 5.88 13.27
CA GLY A 79 26.49 5.89 12.32
C GLY A 79 26.68 4.57 11.54
N LYS A 80 25.70 3.68 11.57
CA LYS A 80 25.73 2.40 10.84
C LYS A 80 25.31 2.54 9.38
N LEU A 81 24.45 3.51 9.08
CA LEU A 81 23.99 3.89 7.75
C LEU A 81 24.17 5.40 7.53
N ASP A 82 24.04 5.83 6.29
CA ASP A 82 24.04 7.23 5.90
C ASP A 82 23.06 7.43 4.75
N LEU A 83 22.19 8.44 4.87
CA LEU A 83 21.13 8.71 3.89
C LEU A 83 21.65 9.28 2.57
N ASP A 84 22.83 9.90 2.57
CA ASP A 84 23.40 10.66 1.44
C ASP A 84 24.53 9.93 0.71
N ARG A 85 25.05 8.85 1.28
CA ARG A 85 26.07 8.02 0.64
C ARG A 85 25.45 6.93 -0.22
N PRO A 86 26.13 6.49 -1.31
CA PRO A 86 25.68 5.35 -2.10
C PRO A 86 25.38 4.14 -1.23
N VAL A 87 24.22 3.52 -1.42
CA VAL A 87 23.84 2.35 -0.61
C VAL A 87 24.83 1.19 -0.74
N THR A 88 25.51 1.08 -1.86
CA THR A 88 26.56 0.08 -2.11
C THR A 88 27.81 0.23 -1.20
N ASP A 89 28.00 1.38 -0.56
CA ASP A 89 29.08 1.57 0.43
C ASP A 89 28.82 0.76 1.70
N PHE A 90 27.57 0.45 1.99
CA PHE A 90 27.11 -0.28 3.17
C PHE A 90 26.68 -1.71 2.83
N VAL A 91 26.07 -1.88 1.64
CA VAL A 91 25.49 -3.14 1.16
C VAL A 91 25.97 -3.38 -0.28
N PRO A 92 27.18 -3.95 -0.47
CA PRO A 92 27.80 -4.08 -1.79
C PRO A 92 27.03 -4.91 -2.81
N GLU A 93 26.17 -5.82 -2.36
CA GLU A 93 25.31 -6.63 -3.22
C GLU A 93 24.04 -5.89 -3.70
N LEU A 94 23.61 -4.83 -3.02
CA LEU A 94 22.45 -4.01 -3.39
C LEU A 94 22.85 -3.03 -4.50
N ARG A 95 23.02 -3.57 -5.69
CA ARG A 95 23.48 -2.80 -6.86
C ARG A 95 22.30 -2.38 -7.72
N TYR A 96 22.37 -1.15 -8.20
CA TYR A 96 21.46 -0.55 -9.17
C TYR A 96 22.22 -0.19 -10.44
N ARG A 97 21.50 0.03 -11.56
CA ARG A 97 22.08 0.66 -12.75
C ARG A 97 22.57 2.06 -12.42
N GLU A 98 21.81 2.80 -11.60
CA GLU A 98 22.25 4.07 -11.02
C GLU A 98 23.17 3.83 -9.82
N LYS A 99 24.48 4.04 -10.04
CA LYS A 99 25.52 3.75 -9.03
C LYS A 99 25.50 4.68 -7.82
N GLN A 100 24.86 5.84 -7.94
CA GLN A 100 24.77 6.86 -6.90
C GLN A 100 23.50 6.74 -6.05
N MET A 101 22.75 5.64 -6.19
CA MET A 101 21.54 5.38 -5.43
C MET A 101 21.81 5.44 -3.93
N THR A 102 21.07 6.29 -3.22
CA THR A 102 21.16 6.46 -1.77
C THR A 102 19.89 5.98 -1.07
N LEU A 103 19.95 5.73 0.23
CA LEU A 103 18.77 5.41 1.02
C LEU A 103 17.73 6.55 0.98
N LYS A 104 18.20 7.80 0.92
CA LYS A 104 17.32 8.97 0.73
C LYS A 104 16.55 8.89 -0.59
N ASP A 105 17.21 8.54 -1.69
CA ASP A 105 16.57 8.40 -3.01
C ASP A 105 15.52 7.28 -3.01
N MET A 106 15.84 6.18 -2.36
CA MET A 106 14.97 5.01 -2.22
C MET A 106 13.70 5.36 -1.43
N MET A 107 13.86 5.92 -0.23
CA MET A 107 12.76 6.17 0.70
C MET A 107 11.97 7.45 0.40
N SER A 108 12.44 8.30 -0.52
CA SER A 108 11.68 9.47 -0.99
C SER A 108 11.06 9.27 -2.37
N HIS A 109 11.09 8.04 -2.93
CA HIS A 109 10.47 7.74 -4.21
C HIS A 109 10.98 8.57 -5.41
N ARG A 110 12.29 8.91 -5.42
CA ARG A 110 12.91 9.69 -6.49
C ARG A 110 13.99 8.92 -7.27
N SER A 111 13.99 7.60 -7.14
CA SER A 111 14.98 6.72 -7.77
C SER A 111 14.86 6.66 -9.30
N GLY A 112 13.70 6.99 -9.87
CA GLY A 112 13.38 6.79 -11.28
C GLY A 112 13.12 5.32 -11.64
N LEU A 113 13.26 4.39 -10.68
CA LEU A 113 12.96 2.98 -10.86
C LEU A 113 11.45 2.77 -10.76
N ALA A 114 10.87 2.08 -11.73
CA ALA A 114 9.45 1.72 -11.68
C ALA A 114 9.14 0.76 -10.52
N ASN A 115 7.86 0.62 -10.20
CA ASN A 115 7.42 -0.29 -9.16
C ASN A 115 7.44 -1.73 -9.68
N HIS A 116 8.30 -2.56 -9.09
CA HIS A 116 8.49 -3.95 -9.50
C HIS A 116 7.86 -4.92 -8.49
N ASP A 117 6.59 -4.71 -8.13
CA ASP A 117 5.88 -5.51 -7.11
C ASP A 117 5.72 -6.99 -7.50
N ALA A 118 5.82 -7.31 -8.79
CA ALA A 118 5.91 -8.69 -9.28
C ALA A 118 7.11 -9.50 -8.70
N LEU A 119 8.04 -8.84 -8.01
CA LEU A 119 9.14 -9.50 -7.29
C LEU A 119 8.75 -10.06 -5.91
N TRP A 120 7.58 -9.70 -5.37
CA TRP A 120 7.23 -10.02 -3.98
C TRP A 120 6.71 -11.44 -3.74
N PRO A 121 5.92 -12.05 -4.64
CA PRO A 121 5.44 -13.41 -4.41
C PRO A 121 6.55 -14.45 -4.36
N GLY A 122 6.28 -15.54 -3.68
CA GLY A 122 7.17 -16.69 -3.53
C GLY A 122 8.12 -16.61 -2.34
N ASP A 123 8.92 -17.63 -2.16
CA ASP A 123 9.77 -17.86 -0.98
C ASP A 123 11.12 -17.13 -1.01
N LYS A 124 11.28 -16.09 -1.83
CA LYS A 124 12.54 -15.35 -1.92
C LYS A 124 12.82 -14.55 -0.65
N SER A 125 14.09 -14.54 -0.27
CA SER A 125 14.58 -13.65 0.76
C SER A 125 14.82 -12.23 0.21
N ARG A 126 14.81 -11.22 1.08
CA ARG A 126 15.19 -9.83 0.72
C ARG A 126 16.59 -9.75 0.10
N ALA A 127 17.50 -10.61 0.53
CA ALA A 127 18.86 -10.71 -0.05
C ALA A 127 18.84 -11.19 -1.51
N GLU A 128 17.96 -12.09 -1.89
CA GLU A 128 17.81 -12.54 -3.28
C GLU A 128 17.22 -11.44 -4.15
N VAL A 129 16.20 -10.73 -3.67
CA VAL A 129 15.64 -9.55 -4.36
C VAL A 129 16.71 -8.47 -4.54
N ALA A 130 17.53 -8.21 -3.52
CA ALA A 130 18.62 -7.23 -3.60
C ALA A 130 19.61 -7.53 -4.74
N ARG A 131 19.94 -8.80 -4.98
CA ARG A 131 20.81 -9.19 -6.09
C ARG A 131 20.18 -9.00 -7.46
N GLN A 132 18.83 -8.95 -7.54
CA GLN A 132 18.08 -8.76 -8.79
C GLN A 132 17.97 -7.26 -9.16
N MET A 133 18.08 -6.32 -8.21
CA MET A 133 17.87 -4.90 -8.44
C MET A 133 18.69 -4.32 -9.61
N ARG A 134 19.90 -4.81 -9.85
CA ARG A 134 20.77 -4.38 -10.96
C ARG A 134 20.23 -4.69 -12.36
N TYR A 135 19.26 -5.60 -12.46
CA TYR A 135 18.65 -6.01 -13.73
C TYR A 135 17.34 -5.29 -14.04
N LEU A 136 16.81 -4.55 -13.05
CA LEU A 136 15.52 -3.89 -13.19
C LEU A 136 15.65 -2.58 -13.96
N ASP A 137 14.64 -2.28 -14.75
CA ASP A 137 14.59 -1.11 -15.61
C ASP A 137 14.02 0.11 -14.89
N SER A 138 14.59 1.28 -15.18
CA SER A 138 14.05 2.57 -14.81
C SER A 138 13.26 3.11 -16.00
N ASN A 139 12.12 3.74 -15.73
CA ASN A 139 11.30 4.42 -16.74
C ASN A 139 11.35 5.95 -16.61
N LEU A 140 11.94 6.48 -15.53
CA LEU A 140 12.19 7.90 -15.34
C LEU A 140 13.68 8.16 -15.10
N ALA A 141 14.11 9.39 -15.39
CA ALA A 141 15.45 9.81 -15.05
C ALA A 141 15.63 9.90 -13.53
N PHE A 142 16.81 9.54 -13.05
CA PHE A 142 17.18 9.57 -11.64
C PHE A 142 16.94 10.94 -11.01
N ARG A 143 16.24 11.01 -9.89
CA ARG A 143 15.88 12.22 -9.13
C ARG A 143 15.01 13.23 -9.89
N SER A 144 14.41 12.86 -11.01
CA SER A 144 13.65 13.81 -11.84
C SER A 144 12.24 14.07 -11.37
N LYS A 145 11.55 13.02 -10.90
CA LYS A 145 10.13 13.08 -10.50
C LYS A 145 9.84 12.11 -9.37
N TYR A 146 8.78 12.39 -8.64
CA TYR A 146 8.17 11.44 -7.71
C TYR A 146 7.63 10.23 -8.48
N GLN A 147 8.04 9.04 -8.07
CA GLN A 147 7.51 7.78 -8.56
C GLN A 147 7.46 6.77 -7.43
N TYR A 148 6.25 6.51 -6.96
CA TYR A 148 6.03 5.61 -5.84
C TYR A 148 6.59 4.22 -6.12
N ASN A 149 7.34 3.66 -5.15
CA ASN A 149 8.04 2.40 -5.34
C ASN A 149 8.13 1.62 -4.01
N ASN A 150 7.42 0.50 -3.94
CA ASN A 150 7.42 -0.35 -2.76
C ASN A 150 8.72 -1.12 -2.60
N THR A 151 9.25 -1.65 -3.70
CA THR A 151 10.48 -2.46 -3.69
C THR A 151 11.67 -1.70 -3.09
N GLN A 152 11.73 -0.38 -3.29
CA GLN A 152 12.79 0.44 -2.69
C GLN A 152 12.72 0.47 -1.16
N PHE A 153 11.52 0.47 -0.57
CA PHE A 153 11.36 0.38 0.88
C PHE A 153 11.71 -1.02 1.42
N VAL A 154 11.37 -2.08 0.68
CA VAL A 154 11.84 -3.44 1.01
C VAL A 154 13.36 -3.48 1.05
N MET A 155 14.02 -2.86 0.06
CA MET A 155 15.49 -2.80 0.00
C MET A 155 16.10 -1.88 1.07
N ALA A 156 15.44 -0.83 1.48
CA ALA A 156 15.87 -0.01 2.63
C ALA A 156 15.82 -0.82 3.94
N GLY A 157 14.77 -1.63 4.13
CA GLY A 157 14.72 -2.60 5.23
C GLY A 157 15.83 -3.65 5.15
N TYR A 158 16.10 -4.19 3.96
CA TYR A 158 17.22 -5.11 3.75
C TYR A 158 18.58 -4.46 4.08
N ALA A 159 18.78 -3.19 3.74
CA ALA A 159 20.00 -2.49 4.10
C ALA A 159 20.20 -2.43 5.64
N ALA A 160 19.12 -2.22 6.39
CA ALA A 160 19.16 -2.29 7.86
C ALA A 160 19.56 -3.69 8.37
N GLU A 161 19.04 -4.75 7.75
CA GLU A 161 19.40 -6.13 8.08
C GLU A 161 20.89 -6.41 7.79
N ALA A 162 21.33 -6.04 6.60
CA ALA A 162 22.69 -6.31 6.13
C ALA A 162 23.78 -5.68 7.03
N VAL A 163 23.57 -4.44 7.49
CA VAL A 163 24.56 -3.76 8.34
C VAL A 163 24.49 -4.18 9.81
N THR A 164 23.40 -4.78 10.25
CA THR A 164 23.20 -5.16 11.65
C THR A 164 23.32 -6.66 11.91
N GLY A 165 23.13 -7.49 10.89
CA GLY A 165 22.99 -8.94 11.01
C GLY A 165 21.69 -9.38 11.72
N ARG A 166 20.71 -8.49 11.84
CA ARG A 166 19.43 -8.72 12.53
C ARG A 166 18.29 -8.53 11.56
N THR A 167 17.18 -9.26 11.75
CA THR A 167 16.00 -9.07 10.90
C THR A 167 15.38 -7.69 11.13
N PHE A 168 14.74 -7.14 10.11
CA PHE A 168 14.05 -5.86 10.18
C PHE A 168 12.99 -5.83 11.29
N GLU A 169 12.26 -6.95 11.46
CA GLU A 169 11.22 -7.11 12.47
C GLU A 169 11.78 -6.95 13.90
N LYS A 170 12.96 -7.54 14.16
CA LYS A 170 13.66 -7.39 15.45
C LYS A 170 14.17 -5.98 15.68
N LEU A 171 14.65 -5.32 14.65
CA LEU A 171 15.08 -3.92 14.75
C LEU A 171 13.89 -3.02 15.05
N LEU A 172 12.77 -3.22 14.38
CA LEU A 172 11.55 -2.47 14.62
C LEU A 172 11.04 -2.67 16.05
N GLU A 173 11.01 -3.92 16.51
CA GLU A 173 10.58 -4.27 17.88
C GLU A 173 11.44 -3.55 18.94
N GLU A 174 12.76 -3.66 18.84
CA GLU A 174 13.66 -3.08 19.84
C GLU A 174 13.72 -1.56 19.81
N TYR A 175 13.76 -0.97 18.61
CA TYR A 175 13.96 0.47 18.52
C TYR A 175 12.69 1.27 18.77
N PHE A 176 11.51 0.69 18.46
CA PHE A 176 10.26 1.46 18.50
C PHE A 176 9.09 0.74 19.19
N LEU A 177 8.74 -0.48 18.81
CA LEU A 177 7.51 -1.10 19.34
C LEU A 177 7.59 -1.31 20.86
N GLY A 178 8.71 -1.84 21.34
CA GLY A 178 8.96 -2.02 22.78
C GLY A 178 8.96 -0.70 23.54
N PRO A 179 9.83 0.28 23.19
CA PRO A 179 9.88 1.58 23.86
C PRO A 179 8.58 2.38 23.83
N LEU A 180 7.78 2.24 22.78
CA LEU A 180 6.47 2.91 22.65
C LEU A 180 5.32 2.11 23.30
N GLY A 181 5.58 0.92 23.83
CA GLY A 181 4.58 0.03 24.38
C GLY A 181 3.51 -0.41 23.35
N MET A 182 3.92 -0.60 22.09
CA MET A 182 3.05 -0.99 20.97
C MET A 182 2.88 -2.52 20.93
N THR A 183 2.29 -3.11 21.97
CA THR A 183 2.19 -4.54 22.19
C THR A 183 1.15 -5.23 21.28
N GLU A 184 0.31 -4.46 20.62
CA GLU A 184 -0.70 -4.94 19.67
C GLU A 184 -0.19 -4.83 18.22
N THR A 185 1.07 -4.46 18.00
CA THR A 185 1.70 -4.33 16.69
C THR A 185 2.63 -5.50 16.43
N SER A 186 2.61 -6.04 15.22
CA SER A 186 3.55 -7.07 14.78
C SER A 186 4.01 -6.83 13.35
N ALA A 187 5.20 -7.31 13.04
CA ALA A 187 5.81 -7.19 11.72
C ALA A 187 5.92 -8.56 11.02
N THR A 188 5.06 -9.53 11.37
CA THR A 188 5.03 -10.85 10.74
C THR A 188 3.61 -11.37 10.61
N GLU A 189 3.38 -12.20 9.59
CA GLU A 189 2.12 -12.93 9.42
C GLU A 189 1.82 -13.82 10.64
N ALA A 190 2.83 -14.52 11.13
CA ALA A 190 2.67 -15.36 12.32
C ALA A 190 2.21 -14.55 13.54
N GLY A 191 2.75 -13.35 13.73
CA GLY A 191 2.38 -12.46 14.84
C GLY A 191 0.94 -11.96 14.78
N ILE A 192 0.45 -11.60 13.58
CA ILE A 192 -0.96 -11.18 13.45
C ILE A 192 -1.91 -12.37 13.61
N LYS A 193 -1.61 -13.52 13.02
CA LYS A 193 -2.45 -14.72 13.16
C LYS A 193 -2.51 -15.24 14.60
N ALA A 194 -1.42 -15.13 15.34
CA ALA A 194 -1.37 -15.58 16.74
C ALA A 194 -2.18 -14.68 17.70
N CYS A 195 -2.54 -13.46 17.32
CA CYS A 195 -3.19 -12.51 18.23
C CYS A 195 -4.66 -12.86 18.55
N GLY A 196 -5.34 -13.64 17.72
CA GLY A 196 -6.76 -14.00 17.89
C GLY A 196 -7.76 -12.84 17.76
N ASN A 197 -7.28 -11.60 17.48
CA ASN A 197 -8.09 -10.39 17.31
C ASN A 197 -7.69 -9.62 16.05
N MET A 198 -7.84 -10.27 14.91
CA MET A 198 -7.56 -9.71 13.58
C MET A 198 -8.87 -9.37 12.87
N ALA A 199 -8.91 -8.28 12.14
CA ALA A 199 -9.95 -8.00 11.17
C ALA A 199 -9.72 -8.89 9.94
N GLU A 200 -10.75 -9.64 9.52
CA GLU A 200 -10.69 -10.43 8.29
C GLU A 200 -10.67 -9.51 7.07
N PRO A 201 -9.88 -9.81 6.01
CA PRO A 201 -9.80 -8.99 4.81
C PRO A 201 -10.99 -9.24 3.88
N TYR A 202 -11.52 -8.16 3.29
CA TYR A 202 -12.65 -8.24 2.37
C TYR A 202 -12.43 -7.41 1.11
N ARG A 203 -13.09 -7.86 0.04
CA ARG A 203 -13.21 -7.12 -1.23
C ARG A 203 -14.61 -7.24 -1.80
N VAL A 204 -15.05 -6.23 -2.54
CA VAL A 204 -16.32 -6.26 -3.26
C VAL A 204 -16.05 -6.49 -4.74
N PHE A 205 -16.62 -7.57 -5.28
CA PHE A 205 -16.63 -7.86 -6.72
C PHE A 205 -18.07 -7.73 -7.23
N GLY A 206 -18.29 -6.81 -8.16
CA GLY A 206 -19.66 -6.48 -8.58
C GLY A 206 -20.49 -5.98 -7.40
N THR A 207 -21.52 -6.73 -7.04
CA THR A 207 -22.41 -6.41 -5.90
C THR A 207 -22.18 -7.32 -4.68
N THR A 208 -21.18 -8.18 -4.70
CA THR A 208 -20.98 -9.18 -3.65
C THR A 208 -19.67 -8.91 -2.90
N ARG A 209 -19.74 -8.92 -1.58
CA ARG A 209 -18.57 -8.89 -0.71
C ARG A 209 -18.02 -10.31 -0.53
N HIS A 210 -16.72 -10.45 -0.69
CA HIS A 210 -15.98 -11.69 -0.51
C HIS A 210 -14.93 -11.52 0.58
N ARG A 211 -14.77 -12.54 1.43
CA ARG A 211 -13.64 -12.63 2.34
C ARG A 211 -12.43 -13.12 1.54
N LEU A 212 -11.30 -12.46 1.71
CA LEU A 212 -10.05 -12.82 1.09
C LEU A 212 -9.17 -13.65 2.03
N PRO A 213 -8.21 -14.43 1.52
CA PRO A 213 -7.14 -14.96 2.35
C PRO A 213 -6.27 -13.82 2.88
N PHE A 214 -5.70 -13.99 4.06
CA PHE A 214 -4.68 -13.07 4.56
C PHE A 214 -3.38 -13.32 3.79
N TRP A 215 -2.83 -12.28 3.17
CA TRP A 215 -1.60 -12.39 2.41
C TRP A 215 -0.37 -12.40 3.31
N ASN A 216 0.55 -13.31 3.01
CA ASN A 216 1.88 -13.27 3.60
C ASN A 216 2.67 -12.10 3.02
N MET A 217 2.95 -11.11 3.86
CA MET A 217 3.71 -9.90 3.52
C MET A 217 5.10 -9.89 4.16
N ASP A 218 5.62 -11.04 4.66
CA ASP A 218 6.86 -11.09 5.42
C ASP A 218 8.08 -10.58 4.63
N LEU A 219 8.16 -10.86 3.31
CA LEU A 219 9.16 -10.23 2.45
C LEU A 219 9.02 -8.71 2.42
N ALA A 220 7.78 -8.23 2.27
CA ALA A 220 7.45 -6.83 2.02
C ALA A 220 7.16 -6.03 3.31
N VAL A 221 7.41 -6.57 4.50
CA VAL A 221 7.18 -5.88 5.77
C VAL A 221 7.71 -4.44 5.76
N PRO A 222 8.92 -4.15 5.26
CA PRO A 222 9.41 -2.76 5.26
C PRO A 222 8.58 -1.80 4.39
N ALA A 223 7.80 -2.32 3.45
CA ALA A 223 6.96 -1.51 2.57
C ALA A 223 5.48 -1.54 2.95
N ALA A 224 4.96 -2.70 3.44
CA ALA A 224 3.52 -2.91 3.52
C ALA A 224 3.04 -3.95 4.57
N GLY A 225 3.92 -4.62 5.30
CA GLY A 225 3.55 -5.79 6.13
C GLY A 225 3.45 -5.54 7.64
N VAL A 226 3.57 -4.31 8.13
CA VAL A 226 3.29 -4.01 9.54
C VAL A 226 1.80 -4.16 9.82
N ASN A 227 1.48 -4.86 10.89
CA ASN A 227 0.11 -5.09 11.37
C ASN A 227 -0.07 -4.40 12.71
N SER A 228 -1.13 -3.62 12.89
CA SER A 228 -1.32 -2.82 14.11
C SER A 228 -2.80 -2.64 14.46
N SER A 229 -3.05 -2.09 15.64
CA SER A 229 -4.36 -1.73 16.17
C SER A 229 -4.54 -0.20 16.24
N LEU A 230 -5.78 0.24 16.48
CA LEU A 230 -6.06 1.66 16.69
C LEU A 230 -5.32 2.20 17.93
N ASN A 231 -5.27 1.41 19.03
CA ASN A 231 -4.54 1.78 20.24
C ASN A 231 -3.07 2.09 19.97
N ASP A 232 -2.41 1.21 19.24
CA ASP A 232 -0.97 1.34 18.98
C ASP A 232 -0.68 2.41 17.92
N MET A 233 -1.53 2.55 16.90
CA MET A 233 -1.36 3.61 15.90
C MET A 233 -1.52 5.02 16.49
N VAL A 234 -2.36 5.20 17.51
CA VAL A 234 -2.40 6.47 18.26
C VAL A 234 -1.06 6.75 18.96
N LYS A 235 -0.40 5.73 19.55
CA LYS A 235 0.94 5.88 20.16
C LYS A 235 1.99 6.25 19.10
N TRP A 236 1.94 5.59 17.94
CA TRP A 236 2.84 5.87 16.82
C TRP A 236 2.72 7.31 16.32
N VAL A 237 1.50 7.77 16.06
CA VAL A 237 1.28 9.15 15.60
C VAL A 237 1.70 10.16 16.66
N ARG A 238 1.40 9.92 17.94
CA ARG A 238 1.85 10.79 19.06
C ARG A 238 3.36 10.88 19.17
N PHE A 239 4.07 9.78 18.98
CA PHE A 239 5.54 9.77 18.92
C PHE A 239 6.06 10.73 17.85
N HIS A 240 5.41 10.74 16.68
CA HIS A 240 5.77 11.67 15.61
C HIS A 240 5.34 13.12 15.92
N MET A 241 4.17 13.33 16.51
CA MET A 241 3.74 14.67 16.97
C MET A 241 4.71 15.25 18.03
N ALA A 242 5.28 14.40 18.88
CA ALA A 242 6.27 14.77 19.89
C ALA A 242 7.72 14.92 19.35
N GLY A 243 7.91 14.89 18.02
CA GLY A 243 9.23 15.09 17.43
C GLY A 243 10.23 13.96 17.70
N GLY A 244 9.77 12.71 17.77
CA GLY A 244 10.60 11.53 17.99
C GLY A 244 10.92 11.24 19.45
N VAL A 245 10.03 11.67 20.37
CA VAL A 245 10.15 11.51 21.83
C VAL A 245 8.99 10.64 22.32
N THR A 246 9.26 9.70 23.23
CA THR A 246 8.22 8.87 23.86
C THR A 246 7.41 9.68 24.87
N LYS A 247 6.29 9.12 25.30
CA LYS A 247 5.45 9.74 26.35
C LYS A 247 6.22 9.92 27.68
N GLU A 248 7.17 9.06 27.95
CA GLU A 248 8.03 9.09 29.14
C GLU A 248 9.20 10.09 29.00
N GLY A 249 9.34 10.75 27.85
CA GLY A 249 10.35 11.77 27.57
C GLY A 249 11.66 11.21 27.00
N GLU A 250 11.72 9.93 26.64
CA GLU A 250 12.88 9.35 25.99
C GLU A 250 12.92 9.74 24.51
N ARG A 251 14.05 10.25 24.02
CA ARG A 251 14.26 10.57 22.62
C ARG A 251 14.77 9.34 21.86
N LEU A 252 13.95 8.76 21.00
CA LEU A 252 14.33 7.60 20.18
C LEU A 252 15.03 7.99 18.87
N LEU A 253 14.67 9.15 18.30
CA LEU A 253 15.31 9.72 17.10
C LEU A 253 15.91 11.08 17.43
N SER A 254 17.13 11.35 16.95
CA SER A 254 17.71 12.69 17.06
C SER A 254 16.83 13.73 16.33
N GLU A 255 16.94 14.99 16.73
CA GLU A 255 16.22 16.07 16.04
C GLU A 255 16.61 16.17 14.56
N LYS A 256 17.86 15.85 14.23
CA LYS A 256 18.35 15.81 12.85
C LYS A 256 17.65 14.70 12.06
N ALA A 257 17.65 13.47 12.58
CA ALA A 257 17.04 12.33 11.93
C ALA A 257 15.51 12.52 11.77
N PHE A 258 14.84 13.00 12.82
CA PHE A 258 13.43 13.30 12.79
C PHE A 258 13.09 14.36 11.72
N ARG A 259 13.82 15.48 11.69
CA ARG A 259 13.62 16.54 10.71
C ARG A 259 13.86 16.05 9.27
N GLU A 260 14.90 15.23 9.06
CA GLU A 260 15.20 14.65 7.76
C GLU A 260 14.05 13.78 7.23
N MET A 261 13.41 12.97 8.11
CA MET A 261 12.22 12.18 7.74
C MET A 261 11.05 13.06 7.29
N HIS A 262 10.88 14.22 7.94
CA HIS A 262 9.73 15.12 7.77
C HIS A 262 10.08 16.38 6.94
N THR A 263 11.09 16.27 6.08
CA THR A 263 11.46 17.29 5.07
C THR A 263 11.14 16.75 3.68
N PRO A 264 10.45 17.51 2.81
CA PRO A 264 10.20 17.07 1.44
C PRO A 264 11.50 16.91 0.66
N HIS A 265 11.74 15.74 0.08
CA HIS A 265 12.91 15.44 -0.77
C HIS A 265 12.57 15.39 -2.26
N ILE A 266 11.29 15.34 -2.57
CA ILE A 266 10.74 15.40 -3.92
C ILE A 266 9.34 16.04 -3.88
N GLY A 267 9.00 16.86 -4.87
CA GLY A 267 7.65 17.39 -5.04
C GLY A 267 6.69 16.32 -5.55
N ILE A 268 5.42 16.42 -5.16
CA ILE A 268 4.33 15.61 -5.68
C ILE A 268 3.39 16.52 -6.47
N ASP A 269 3.20 16.24 -7.74
CA ASP A 269 2.17 16.88 -8.57
C ASP A 269 0.86 16.10 -8.35
N ALA A 270 -0.01 16.60 -7.48
CA ALA A 270 -1.31 16.00 -7.20
C ALA A 270 -2.42 17.00 -7.44
N GLU A 271 -3.45 16.56 -8.16
CA GLU A 271 -4.67 17.35 -8.32
C GLU A 271 -5.56 17.21 -7.08
N PRO A 272 -6.33 18.25 -6.73
CA PRO A 272 -7.34 18.16 -5.68
C PRO A 272 -8.35 17.04 -5.97
N VAL A 273 -8.76 16.30 -4.94
CA VAL A 273 -9.75 15.23 -5.08
C VAL A 273 -11.13 15.79 -5.46
N ILE A 274 -11.48 16.95 -4.87
CA ILE A 274 -12.72 17.67 -5.15
C ILE A 274 -12.48 19.18 -5.21
N ALA A 275 -13.41 19.92 -5.80
CA ALA A 275 -13.33 21.38 -5.83
C ALA A 275 -13.28 21.95 -4.41
N GLY A 276 -12.29 22.82 -4.14
CA GLY A 276 -12.08 23.42 -2.81
C GLY A 276 -11.64 22.42 -1.74
N ASP A 277 -10.92 21.37 -2.13
CA ASP A 277 -10.25 20.44 -1.22
C ASP A 277 -9.36 21.21 -0.24
N PRO A 278 -9.53 21.03 1.07
CA PRO A 278 -8.69 21.69 2.06
C PRO A 278 -7.28 21.11 2.15
N LEU A 279 -7.05 19.91 1.60
CA LEU A 279 -5.78 19.20 1.61
C LEU A 279 -5.03 19.44 0.29
N VAL A 280 -3.85 20.02 0.41
CA VAL A 280 -2.92 20.23 -0.70
C VAL A 280 -1.69 19.39 -0.46
N LEU A 281 -1.46 18.38 -1.31
CA LEU A 281 -0.28 17.53 -1.25
C LEU A 281 0.85 18.20 -2.03
N GLU A 282 2.02 18.36 -1.39
CA GLU A 282 3.14 19.13 -1.97
C GLU A 282 4.41 18.30 -2.16
N GLY A 283 4.67 17.30 -1.31
CA GLY A 283 5.91 16.56 -1.38
C GLY A 283 5.95 15.27 -0.57
N TYR A 284 7.07 14.58 -0.69
CA TYR A 284 7.36 13.34 0.02
C TYR A 284 8.72 13.41 0.72
N GLY A 285 8.72 13.10 2.01
CA GLY A 285 9.92 12.95 2.83
C GLY A 285 10.46 11.51 2.83
N LEU A 286 10.77 10.97 4.01
CA LEU A 286 11.13 9.58 4.16
C LEU A 286 9.95 8.83 4.80
N GLY A 287 9.13 8.18 3.97
CA GLY A 287 7.94 7.45 4.42
C GLY A 287 6.75 8.33 4.83
N TRP A 288 6.76 9.62 4.49
CA TRP A 288 5.71 10.57 4.81
C TRP A 288 5.38 11.46 3.61
N ARG A 289 4.09 11.63 3.32
CA ARG A 289 3.55 12.65 2.44
C ARG A 289 3.36 13.92 3.23
N MET A 290 3.59 15.07 2.61
CA MET A 290 3.58 16.38 3.23
C MET A 290 2.84 17.38 2.37
N GLY A 291 2.29 18.40 3.02
CA GLY A 291 1.59 19.49 2.38
C GLY A 291 0.88 20.34 3.39
N THR A 292 -0.22 20.97 3.00
CA THR A 292 -1.03 21.80 3.89
C THR A 292 -2.49 21.37 3.93
N TYR A 293 -3.08 21.39 5.12
CA TYR A 293 -4.51 21.26 5.35
C TYR A 293 -5.04 22.60 5.85
N ARG A 294 -5.91 23.27 5.08
CA ARG A 294 -6.32 24.66 5.33
C ARG A 294 -5.13 25.60 5.58
N GLY A 295 -4.04 25.43 4.83
CA GLY A 295 -2.82 26.22 4.98
C GLY A 295 -1.95 25.87 6.19
N THR A 296 -2.32 24.89 7.01
CA THR A 296 -1.51 24.35 8.12
C THR A 296 -0.73 23.13 7.69
N PRO A 297 0.58 23.04 7.92
CA PRO A 297 1.39 21.87 7.56
C PRO A 297 0.85 20.58 8.16
N PHE A 298 0.87 19.50 7.36
CA PHE A 298 0.57 18.15 7.82
C PHE A 298 1.64 17.14 7.42
N GLN A 299 1.63 16.00 8.12
CA GLN A 299 2.35 14.79 7.78
C GLN A 299 1.35 13.65 7.69
N MET A 300 1.36 12.87 6.60
CA MET A 300 0.42 11.77 6.43
C MET A 300 1.04 10.59 5.68
N HIS A 301 0.45 9.43 5.83
CA HIS A 301 0.58 8.32 4.91
C HIS A 301 -0.68 7.47 4.92
N SER A 302 -1.08 7.02 3.74
CA SER A 302 -2.17 6.05 3.57
C SER A 302 -1.58 4.67 3.28
N GLY A 303 -2.33 3.64 3.61
CA GLY A 303 -2.02 2.26 3.28
C GLY A 303 -3.19 1.59 2.58
N LYS A 304 -2.90 0.84 1.52
CA LYS A 304 -3.88 0.07 0.78
C LYS A 304 -3.26 -1.24 0.33
N ILE A 305 -3.95 -2.33 0.64
CA ILE A 305 -3.61 -3.69 0.21
C ILE A 305 -4.90 -4.48 0.09
N GLU A 306 -4.87 -5.63 -0.58
CA GLU A 306 -6.05 -6.48 -0.69
C GLU A 306 -6.71 -6.73 0.68
N GLY A 307 -7.97 -6.30 0.79
CA GLY A 307 -8.80 -6.44 1.98
C GLY A 307 -8.61 -5.42 3.08
N TYR A 308 -7.65 -4.47 2.96
CA TYR A 308 -7.42 -3.44 3.98
C TYR A 308 -7.13 -2.07 3.39
N SER A 309 -7.63 -1.04 4.08
CA SER A 309 -7.25 0.36 3.86
C SER A 309 -6.97 1.03 5.20
N SER A 310 -6.02 1.96 5.21
CA SER A 310 -5.61 2.70 6.40
C SER A 310 -5.11 4.10 6.06
N THR A 311 -5.25 5.05 6.98
CA THR A 311 -4.66 6.39 6.87
C THR A 311 -4.27 6.90 8.24
N GLN A 312 -3.09 7.52 8.31
CA GLN A 312 -2.63 8.32 9.46
C GLN A 312 -2.28 9.72 8.99
N ILE A 313 -2.64 10.71 9.79
CA ILE A 313 -2.29 12.12 9.56
C ILE A 313 -2.13 12.85 10.88
N TYR A 314 -1.23 13.82 10.91
CA TYR A 314 -1.18 14.78 12.02
C TYR A 314 -0.79 16.17 11.54
N LEU A 315 -1.26 17.18 12.28
CA LEU A 315 -0.97 18.59 12.09
C LEU A 315 -0.10 19.05 13.27
N PRO A 316 1.22 19.19 13.11
CA PRO A 316 2.13 19.51 14.21
C PRO A 316 1.76 20.83 14.91
N GLU A 317 1.46 21.87 14.12
CA GLU A 317 1.14 23.21 14.63
C GLU A 317 -0.22 23.29 15.35
N LYS A 318 -1.07 22.28 15.19
CA LYS A 318 -2.40 22.19 15.83
C LYS A 318 -2.44 21.13 16.91
N ASP A 319 -1.33 20.43 17.13
CA ASP A 319 -1.23 19.33 18.09
C ASP A 319 -2.39 18.33 17.92
N THR A 320 -2.73 18.01 16.67
CA THR A 320 -3.89 17.18 16.32
C THR A 320 -3.46 16.01 15.46
N GLY A 321 -3.89 14.80 15.82
CA GLY A 321 -3.66 13.56 15.08
C GLY A 321 -4.97 12.83 14.76
N PHE A 322 -4.93 12.05 13.68
CA PHE A 322 -6.04 11.21 13.24
C PHE A 322 -5.53 9.91 12.63
N VAL A 323 -6.23 8.82 12.92
CA VAL A 323 -5.99 7.49 12.36
C VAL A 323 -7.32 6.85 11.97
N ILE A 324 -7.36 6.18 10.83
CA ILE A 324 -8.51 5.40 10.37
C ILE A 324 -8.07 4.12 9.69
N MET A 325 -8.78 3.03 9.92
CA MET A 325 -8.54 1.72 9.33
C MET A 325 -9.86 1.02 9.01
N MET A 326 -9.92 0.28 7.91
CA MET A 326 -11.06 -0.58 7.60
C MET A 326 -10.61 -1.90 6.96
N ASN A 327 -11.44 -2.91 7.08
CA ASN A 327 -11.21 -4.23 6.50
C ASN A 327 -11.90 -4.39 5.14
N LEU A 328 -11.69 -3.41 4.27
CA LEU A 328 -12.09 -3.43 2.87
C LEU A 328 -11.06 -2.66 2.04
N HIS A 329 -10.83 -3.13 0.81
CA HIS A 329 -9.87 -2.48 -0.10
C HIS A 329 -10.37 -1.13 -0.64
N ASP A 330 -11.63 -1.02 -1.01
CA ASP A 330 -12.34 0.17 -1.49
C ASP A 330 -13.61 0.36 -0.66
N PRO A 331 -14.09 1.53 -0.42
CA PRO A 331 -13.98 2.86 -1.01
C PRO A 331 -13.32 3.89 -0.06
N GLU A 332 -12.03 3.80 0.13
CA GLU A 332 -11.30 4.66 1.07
C GLU A 332 -11.52 6.15 0.84
N LEU A 333 -11.64 6.58 -0.42
CA LEU A 333 -11.65 7.99 -0.76
C LEU A 333 -12.78 8.76 -0.09
N VAL A 334 -14.02 8.28 -0.19
CA VAL A 334 -15.18 8.98 0.38
C VAL A 334 -15.22 8.87 1.90
N LEU A 335 -15.08 7.63 2.42
CA LEU A 335 -15.15 7.39 3.86
C LEU A 335 -13.95 8.02 4.58
N PHE A 336 -12.72 7.76 4.13
CA PHE A 336 -11.55 8.23 4.84
C PHE A 336 -11.40 9.74 4.79
N HIS A 337 -11.49 10.35 3.59
CA HIS A 337 -11.39 11.82 3.49
C HIS A 337 -12.56 12.50 4.17
N GLY A 338 -13.79 11.99 4.01
CA GLY A 338 -14.96 12.58 4.65
C GLY A 338 -14.86 12.58 6.16
N ILE A 339 -14.54 11.44 6.79
CA ILE A 339 -14.39 11.30 8.24
C ILE A 339 -13.17 12.08 8.73
N MET A 340 -12.04 11.98 8.06
CA MET A 340 -10.79 12.67 8.41
C MET A 340 -10.96 14.20 8.38
N TYR A 341 -11.58 14.72 7.33
CA TYR A 341 -11.77 16.17 7.20
C TYR A 341 -12.77 16.70 8.24
N ASP A 342 -13.86 15.97 8.51
CA ASP A 342 -14.79 16.33 9.59
C ASP A 342 -14.09 16.32 10.96
N ALA A 343 -13.22 15.33 11.20
CA ALA A 343 -12.42 15.22 12.42
C ALA A 343 -11.41 16.38 12.56
N LEU A 344 -10.62 16.64 11.51
CA LEU A 344 -9.58 17.68 11.53
C LEU A 344 -10.18 19.09 11.60
N ASP A 345 -11.27 19.36 10.87
CA ASP A 345 -11.95 20.64 10.90
C ASP A 345 -12.42 20.99 12.31
N GLU A 346 -13.05 20.04 12.99
CA GLU A 346 -13.55 20.32 14.34
C GLU A 346 -12.44 20.30 15.39
N ALA A 347 -11.53 19.29 15.36
CA ALA A 347 -10.48 19.18 16.36
C ALA A 347 -9.42 20.28 16.26
N ALA A 348 -8.95 20.60 15.05
CA ALA A 348 -7.85 21.55 14.85
C ALA A 348 -8.30 23.00 14.63
N PHE A 349 -9.50 23.21 14.07
CA PHE A 349 -9.98 24.55 13.66
C PHE A 349 -11.29 24.96 14.31
N GLY A 350 -12.00 24.08 15.03
CA GLY A 350 -13.30 24.37 15.63
C GLY A 350 -14.43 24.57 14.60
N ILE A 351 -14.25 24.02 13.40
CA ILE A 351 -15.19 24.12 12.29
C ILE A 351 -16.03 22.83 12.24
N ARG A 352 -17.32 22.93 12.48
CA ARG A 352 -18.23 21.80 12.28
C ARG A 352 -18.57 21.71 10.78
N SER A 353 -17.91 20.81 10.10
CA SER A 353 -18.11 20.53 8.68
C SER A 353 -18.97 19.27 8.45
N SER A 354 -19.28 19.00 7.19
CA SER A 354 -20.02 17.81 6.73
C SER A 354 -19.40 17.27 5.43
N TRP A 355 -18.10 17.00 5.49
CA TRP A 355 -17.32 16.55 4.34
C TRP A 355 -17.78 15.18 3.82
N LEU A 356 -18.16 14.27 4.71
CA LEU A 356 -18.70 12.98 4.30
C LEU A 356 -19.93 13.13 3.39
N SER A 357 -20.85 14.03 3.75
CA SER A 357 -22.03 14.34 2.94
C SER A 357 -21.65 15.03 1.63
N ARG A 358 -20.66 15.92 1.66
CA ARG A 358 -20.19 16.64 0.48
C ARG A 358 -19.52 15.70 -0.52
N PHE A 359 -18.58 14.86 -0.08
CA PHE A 359 -17.97 13.83 -0.95
C PHE A 359 -19.02 12.94 -1.57
N SER A 360 -19.99 12.48 -0.77
CA SER A 360 -21.07 11.64 -1.26
C SER A 360 -21.92 12.34 -2.34
N ALA A 361 -22.17 13.64 -2.21
CA ALA A 361 -22.94 14.42 -3.19
C ALA A 361 -22.16 14.67 -4.48
N GLU A 362 -20.90 15.13 -4.37
CA GLU A 362 -20.07 15.49 -5.53
C GLU A 362 -19.72 14.25 -6.37
N MET A 363 -19.62 13.09 -5.75
CA MET A 363 -19.40 11.82 -6.45
C MET A 363 -20.69 11.15 -6.95
N GLY A 364 -21.81 11.86 -6.94
CA GLY A 364 -23.09 11.35 -7.45
C GLY A 364 -23.69 10.21 -6.61
N LEU A 365 -23.28 10.07 -5.34
CA LEU A 365 -23.69 8.98 -4.46
C LEU A 365 -24.96 9.29 -3.65
N ILE A 366 -25.51 10.51 -3.78
CA ILE A 366 -26.76 10.93 -3.15
C ILE A 366 -27.84 11.06 -4.26
N GLY A 367 -28.71 10.07 -4.35
CA GLY A 367 -29.87 10.03 -5.24
C GLY A 367 -30.38 8.60 -5.40
N GLU A 368 -31.68 8.45 -5.65
CA GLU A 368 -32.36 7.13 -5.76
C GLU A 368 -31.79 6.22 -6.86
N HIS A 369 -30.86 6.72 -7.70
CA HIS A 369 -30.29 6.01 -8.84
C HIS A 369 -28.75 6.01 -8.88
N ALA A 370 -28.06 6.54 -7.87
CA ALA A 370 -26.61 6.46 -7.79
C ALA A 370 -26.20 5.07 -7.28
N GLY A 371 -26.17 4.11 -8.20
CA GLY A 371 -25.77 2.76 -7.89
C GLY A 371 -24.25 2.62 -7.76
N TYR A 372 -23.81 1.57 -7.05
CA TYR A 372 -22.43 1.10 -6.97
C TYR A 372 -21.74 1.00 -8.35
N GLU A 373 -22.50 0.78 -9.43
CA GLU A 373 -22.01 0.76 -10.80
C GLU A 373 -21.46 2.11 -11.26
N ALA A 374 -22.08 3.25 -10.88
CA ALA A 374 -21.55 4.58 -11.20
C ALA A 374 -20.25 4.88 -10.45
N TYR A 375 -20.14 4.42 -9.20
CA TYR A 375 -18.90 4.47 -8.43
C TYR A 375 -17.80 3.63 -9.09
N ARG A 376 -18.12 2.42 -9.51
CA ARG A 376 -17.19 1.51 -10.19
C ARG A 376 -16.68 2.09 -11.51
N GLU A 377 -17.53 2.77 -12.28
CA GLU A 377 -17.13 3.43 -13.52
C GLU A 377 -16.19 4.61 -13.27
N LEU A 378 -16.41 5.37 -12.19
CA LEU A 378 -15.56 6.52 -11.82
C LEU A 378 -14.15 6.10 -11.36
N PHE A 379 -14.01 4.90 -10.78
CA PHE A 379 -12.75 4.37 -10.23
C PHE A 379 -12.21 3.17 -11.00
N ALA A 380 -12.87 2.74 -12.08
CA ALA A 380 -12.38 1.68 -12.95
C ALA A 380 -10.96 1.98 -13.49
N ASP A 381 -10.65 3.25 -13.73
CA ASP A 381 -9.33 3.71 -14.19
C ASP A 381 -8.23 3.59 -13.11
N TYR A 382 -8.58 3.41 -11.81
CA TYR A 382 -7.61 3.29 -10.71
C TYR A 382 -7.40 1.86 -10.19
N THR A 383 -8.34 0.95 -10.47
CA THR A 383 -8.35 -0.39 -9.86
C THR A 383 -8.13 -1.52 -10.87
N THR A 384 -8.24 -1.24 -12.14
CA THR A 384 -7.94 -2.21 -13.21
C THR A 384 -7.28 -1.46 -14.36
N PRO A 385 -6.14 -1.92 -14.89
CA PRO A 385 -5.76 -1.56 -16.23
C PRO A 385 -6.88 -2.05 -17.14
N GLU A 386 -7.80 -1.16 -17.54
CA GLU A 386 -8.74 -1.51 -18.58
C GLU A 386 -7.93 -1.82 -19.84
N TYR A 387 -7.87 -3.09 -20.18
CA TYR A 387 -7.63 -3.46 -21.55
C TYR A 387 -8.78 -2.89 -22.37
N LYS A 388 -8.62 -1.69 -22.93
CA LYS A 388 -9.49 -1.13 -23.98
C LYS A 388 -9.26 -1.91 -25.26
N GLY A 389 -9.52 -3.22 -25.20
CA GLY A 389 -9.72 -4.06 -26.37
C GLY A 389 -11.11 -3.73 -26.91
N THR A 390 -11.14 -3.10 -28.08
CA THR A 390 -12.31 -3.08 -28.94
C THR A 390 -12.95 -4.47 -28.97
N ASP A 391 -14.22 -4.56 -28.50
CA ASP A 391 -15.19 -5.63 -28.66
C ASP A 391 -15.66 -6.33 -27.38
N GLN A 392 -16.50 -5.61 -26.62
CA GLN A 392 -17.45 -6.23 -25.67
C GLN A 392 -18.62 -6.99 -26.35
N LYS A 393 -18.46 -7.49 -27.56
CA LYS A 393 -19.57 -8.18 -28.29
C LYS A 393 -19.28 -9.63 -28.69
N GLN A 394 -18.30 -10.31 -28.10
CA GLN A 394 -18.10 -11.75 -28.39
C GLN A 394 -17.83 -12.60 -27.15
N THR A 395 -18.79 -12.70 -26.23
CA THR A 395 -18.79 -13.75 -25.20
C THR A 395 -19.97 -14.73 -25.37
N SER A 396 -20.40 -14.99 -26.60
CA SER A 396 -21.26 -16.15 -26.87
C SER A 396 -21.12 -16.49 -28.34
N GLY A 397 -20.25 -17.43 -28.67
CA GLY A 397 -20.19 -17.99 -30.01
C GLY A 397 -18.78 -18.38 -30.41
N GLU A 398 -18.50 -19.67 -30.38
CA GLU A 398 -17.52 -20.38 -31.18
C GLU A 398 -16.20 -19.63 -31.44
N ALA A 399 -15.31 -19.58 -30.41
CA ALA A 399 -13.93 -19.35 -30.63
C ALA A 399 -13.40 -20.51 -31.49
N HIS A 400 -13.11 -20.23 -32.76
CA HIS A 400 -12.35 -21.14 -33.58
C HIS A 400 -11.05 -21.48 -32.83
N GLU A 401 -10.91 -22.75 -32.42
CA GLU A 401 -9.65 -23.37 -32.06
C GLU A 401 -8.70 -23.29 -33.26
N LYS A 402 -8.03 -22.15 -33.43
CA LYS A 402 -6.73 -22.19 -34.11
C LYS A 402 -5.81 -22.89 -33.17
N GLU A 403 -5.32 -24.06 -33.59
CA GLU A 403 -4.20 -24.73 -32.91
C GLU A 403 -3.10 -23.70 -32.69
N HIS A 404 -2.98 -23.21 -31.44
CA HIS A 404 -1.80 -22.47 -31.03
C HIS A 404 -0.64 -23.46 -31.11
N ALA A 405 0.47 -23.04 -31.67
CA ALA A 405 1.71 -23.80 -31.58
C ALA A 405 1.98 -24.15 -30.09
N ASP A 406 2.72 -25.18 -29.83
CA ASP A 406 3.06 -25.56 -28.47
C ASP A 406 3.87 -24.42 -27.79
N LEU A 407 3.22 -23.76 -26.83
CA LEU A 407 3.78 -22.66 -26.04
C LEU A 407 4.39 -23.16 -24.72
N SER A 408 4.35 -24.47 -24.47
CA SER A 408 4.89 -25.06 -23.26
C SER A 408 6.39 -24.82 -23.17
N GLY A 409 6.87 -24.44 -21.99
CA GLY A 409 8.28 -24.21 -21.77
C GLY A 409 8.57 -23.49 -20.46
N THR A 410 9.84 -23.44 -20.14
CA THR A 410 10.41 -22.65 -19.05
C THR A 410 11.14 -21.46 -19.64
N TYR A 411 10.76 -20.28 -19.21
CA TYR A 411 11.27 -19.00 -19.69
C TYR A 411 11.97 -18.28 -18.55
N GLN A 412 13.05 -17.56 -18.83
CA GLN A 412 13.90 -16.98 -17.79
C GLN A 412 14.20 -15.51 -18.03
N ASN A 413 14.16 -14.74 -16.95
CA ASN A 413 14.61 -13.36 -16.91
C ASN A 413 15.58 -13.12 -15.74
N PRO A 414 16.73 -12.46 -15.95
CA PRO A 414 17.72 -12.25 -14.87
C PRO A 414 17.19 -11.46 -13.67
N GLY A 415 16.24 -10.56 -13.88
CA GLY A 415 15.62 -9.73 -12.83
C GLY A 415 14.42 -10.40 -12.18
N TYR A 416 13.56 -11.04 -12.98
CA TYR A 416 12.29 -11.59 -12.50
C TYR A 416 12.34 -13.08 -12.17
N GLY A 417 13.37 -13.80 -12.66
CA GLY A 417 13.53 -15.23 -12.46
C GLY A 417 12.87 -16.05 -13.53
N GLU A 418 12.29 -17.18 -13.16
CA GLU A 418 11.71 -18.17 -14.06
C GLU A 418 10.18 -18.08 -14.07
N LEU A 419 9.59 -18.29 -15.24
CA LEU A 419 8.18 -18.62 -15.40
C LEU A 419 8.02 -19.89 -16.26
N MET A 420 6.99 -20.66 -15.99
CA MET A 420 6.70 -21.89 -16.75
C MET A 420 5.31 -21.77 -17.37
N VAL A 421 5.22 -22.14 -18.64
CA VAL A 421 3.94 -22.22 -19.36
C VAL A 421 3.66 -23.69 -19.67
N TYR A 422 2.46 -24.13 -19.38
CA TYR A 422 2.02 -25.52 -19.60
C TYR A 422 0.52 -25.57 -19.92
N LYS A 423 0.03 -26.74 -20.31
CA LYS A 423 -1.38 -26.96 -20.63
C LYS A 423 -1.98 -27.91 -19.62
N GLU A 424 -3.07 -27.49 -18.96
CA GLU A 424 -3.84 -28.30 -18.02
C GLU A 424 -5.31 -28.33 -18.44
N ALA A 425 -5.88 -29.52 -18.58
CA ALA A 425 -7.29 -29.73 -18.98
C ALA A 425 -7.73 -28.89 -20.21
N GLY A 426 -6.82 -28.65 -21.16
CA GLY A 426 -7.08 -27.86 -22.36
C GLY A 426 -6.85 -26.36 -22.23
N THR A 427 -6.62 -25.85 -21.02
CA THR A 427 -6.33 -24.43 -20.75
C THR A 427 -4.83 -24.21 -20.67
N TRP A 428 -4.33 -23.13 -21.26
CA TRP A 428 -2.96 -22.69 -21.04
C TRP A 428 -2.85 -22.08 -19.63
N MET A 429 -1.83 -22.51 -18.89
CA MET A 429 -1.51 -22.04 -17.54
C MET A 429 -0.12 -21.41 -17.56
N LEU A 430 0.07 -20.38 -16.74
CA LEU A 430 1.36 -19.77 -16.46
C LEU A 430 1.64 -19.93 -14.98
N HIS A 431 2.71 -20.65 -14.66
CA HIS A 431 3.25 -20.73 -13.31
C HIS A 431 4.33 -19.67 -13.13
N TYR A 432 4.11 -18.76 -12.19
CA TYR A 432 5.09 -17.76 -11.80
C TYR A 432 5.18 -17.71 -10.29
N ARG A 433 6.35 -18.05 -9.77
CA ARG A 433 6.65 -18.14 -8.34
C ARG A 433 5.81 -19.21 -7.63
N ASP A 434 4.82 -18.83 -6.84
CA ASP A 434 3.91 -19.71 -6.08
C ASP A 434 2.49 -19.73 -6.65
N GLN A 435 2.30 -19.18 -7.85
CA GLN A 435 0.97 -19.02 -8.45
C GLN A 435 0.87 -19.70 -9.80
N ASP A 436 -0.21 -20.46 -9.98
CA ASP A 436 -0.65 -21.02 -11.24
C ASP A 436 -1.83 -20.22 -11.78
N LEU A 437 -1.65 -19.53 -12.88
CA LEU A 437 -2.62 -18.56 -13.41
C LEU A 437 -3.08 -18.98 -14.81
N PRO A 438 -4.39 -19.00 -15.08
CA PRO A 438 -4.89 -19.29 -16.41
C PRO A 438 -4.51 -18.17 -17.39
N LEU A 439 -4.09 -18.56 -18.59
CA LEU A 439 -3.87 -17.69 -19.73
C LEU A 439 -5.10 -17.70 -20.61
N LEU A 440 -5.86 -16.61 -20.60
CA LEU A 440 -7.03 -16.46 -21.44
C LEU A 440 -6.65 -15.89 -22.81
N PRO A 441 -6.96 -16.58 -23.93
CA PRO A 441 -6.59 -16.11 -25.26
C PRO A 441 -7.35 -14.83 -25.61
N VAL A 442 -6.64 -13.87 -26.21
CA VAL A 442 -7.20 -12.60 -26.71
C VAL A 442 -7.19 -12.59 -28.24
N SER A 443 -6.02 -12.73 -28.85
CA SER A 443 -5.89 -12.80 -30.31
C SER A 443 -4.50 -13.32 -30.72
N GLY A 444 -4.42 -14.27 -31.62
CA GLY A 444 -3.13 -14.85 -32.07
C GLY A 444 -2.31 -15.35 -30.88
N ASN A 445 -1.10 -14.85 -30.68
CA ASN A 445 -0.20 -15.23 -29.59
C ASN A 445 -0.33 -14.29 -28.36
N ARG A 446 -1.44 -13.58 -28.25
CA ARG A 446 -1.70 -12.67 -27.11
C ARG A 446 -2.72 -13.29 -26.17
N PHE A 447 -2.40 -13.23 -24.90
CA PHE A 447 -3.17 -13.75 -23.78
C PHE A 447 -3.30 -12.69 -22.69
N VAL A 448 -4.22 -12.93 -21.78
CA VAL A 448 -4.29 -12.25 -20.49
C VAL A 448 -4.09 -13.30 -19.40
N MET A 449 -3.14 -13.10 -18.54
CA MET A 449 -3.00 -13.85 -17.30
C MET A 449 -4.10 -13.36 -16.35
N ASP A 450 -5.06 -14.23 -15.99
CA ASP A 450 -6.25 -13.85 -15.23
C ASP A 450 -6.19 -14.40 -13.80
N GLY A 451 -5.80 -13.57 -12.87
CA GLY A 451 -5.79 -13.88 -11.44
C GLY A 451 -7.09 -13.55 -10.70
N VAL A 452 -8.10 -12.97 -11.38
CA VAL A 452 -9.33 -12.48 -10.71
C VAL A 452 -10.10 -13.59 -9.99
N LYS A 453 -10.04 -14.83 -10.48
CA LYS A 453 -10.74 -15.97 -9.88
C LYS A 453 -9.94 -16.67 -8.78
N GLU A 454 -8.63 -16.45 -8.73
CA GLU A 454 -7.71 -17.18 -7.87
C GLU A 454 -7.31 -16.39 -6.61
N ASP A 455 -8.01 -15.30 -6.28
CA ASP A 455 -7.71 -14.42 -5.16
C ASP A 455 -6.23 -13.97 -5.12
N THR A 456 -5.65 -13.71 -6.30
CA THR A 456 -4.26 -13.31 -6.43
C THR A 456 -4.11 -11.79 -6.55
N TRP A 457 -2.92 -11.27 -6.20
CA TRP A 457 -2.57 -9.86 -6.41
C TRP A 457 -2.38 -9.51 -7.90
N ILE A 458 -2.23 -10.52 -8.77
CA ILE A 458 -2.17 -10.37 -10.22
C ILE A 458 -3.60 -10.40 -10.76
N LEU A 459 -4.18 -9.25 -11.04
CA LEU A 459 -5.57 -9.18 -11.51
C LEU A 459 -5.69 -9.59 -12.98
N ARG A 460 -5.17 -8.79 -13.90
CA ARG A 460 -5.17 -9.07 -15.34
C ARG A 460 -3.91 -8.49 -15.96
N VAL A 461 -3.03 -9.36 -16.41
CA VAL A 461 -1.73 -8.95 -16.95
C VAL A 461 -1.60 -9.44 -18.39
N PRO A 462 -1.35 -8.53 -19.35
CA PRO A 462 -1.11 -8.92 -20.75
C PRO A 462 0.15 -9.77 -20.91
N VAL A 463 0.01 -10.87 -21.65
CA VAL A 463 1.09 -11.79 -22.00
C VAL A 463 1.11 -11.98 -23.52
N GLU A 464 2.26 -11.84 -24.14
CA GLU A 464 2.46 -12.06 -25.57
C GLU A 464 3.59 -13.06 -25.82
N PHE A 465 3.37 -14.05 -26.69
CA PHE A 465 4.40 -14.97 -27.14
C PHE A 465 4.96 -14.46 -28.48
N ALA A 466 6.17 -13.93 -28.45
CA ALA A 466 6.89 -13.48 -29.64
C ALA A 466 7.79 -14.59 -30.20
N ALA A 467 8.05 -14.57 -31.49
CA ALA A 467 9.03 -15.50 -32.09
C ALA A 467 10.43 -15.21 -31.54
N GLY A 468 11.01 -16.17 -30.89
CA GLY A 468 12.39 -16.13 -30.37
C GLY A 468 13.41 -16.64 -31.38
N GLY A 469 14.68 -16.63 -30.98
CA GLY A 469 15.76 -17.24 -31.76
C GLY A 469 15.62 -18.77 -31.84
N GLU A 470 16.19 -19.38 -32.87
CA GLU A 470 16.23 -20.85 -33.07
C GLU A 470 14.87 -21.57 -33.15
N GLY A 471 13.78 -20.81 -33.47
CA GLY A 471 12.45 -21.40 -33.67
C GLY A 471 11.62 -21.56 -32.39
N GLY A 472 12.09 -21.01 -31.24
CA GLY A 472 11.37 -20.97 -29.98
C GLY A 472 10.50 -19.75 -29.83
N TYR A 473 9.92 -19.58 -28.64
CA TYR A 473 9.16 -18.42 -28.22
C TYR A 473 9.89 -17.65 -27.12
N GLU A 474 9.68 -16.35 -27.07
CA GLU A 474 9.95 -15.48 -25.94
C GLU A 474 8.60 -15.07 -25.34
N VAL A 475 8.52 -14.96 -24.01
CA VAL A 475 7.32 -14.51 -23.31
C VAL A 475 7.50 -13.08 -22.88
N LEU A 476 6.59 -12.22 -23.29
CA LEU A 476 6.55 -10.81 -22.95
C LEU A 476 5.40 -10.58 -21.96
N VAL A 477 5.71 -10.20 -20.74
CA VAL A 477 4.72 -9.98 -19.67
C VAL A 477 4.69 -8.50 -19.30
N LYS A 478 3.52 -7.88 -19.39
CA LYS A 478 3.31 -6.45 -19.10
C LYS A 478 2.87 -6.24 -17.66
N TYR A 479 3.75 -6.42 -16.70
CA TYR A 479 3.45 -6.27 -15.26
C TYR A 479 3.12 -4.82 -14.83
N ASP A 480 3.65 -3.83 -15.54
CA ASP A 480 3.47 -2.41 -15.27
C ASP A 480 3.32 -1.67 -16.60
N GLU A 481 2.27 -0.86 -16.74
CA GLU A 481 1.99 -0.13 -17.98
C GLU A 481 3.04 0.93 -18.29
N SER A 482 3.70 1.47 -17.28
CA SER A 482 4.76 2.47 -17.42
C SER A 482 6.09 1.90 -17.91
N LEU A 483 6.25 0.56 -17.90
CA LEU A 483 7.45 -0.16 -18.35
C LEU A 483 7.24 -0.82 -19.71
N PRO A 484 8.30 -1.08 -20.50
CA PRO A 484 8.25 -2.05 -21.57
C PRO A 484 7.90 -3.44 -20.99
N PRO A 485 7.30 -4.35 -21.79
CA PRO A 485 7.05 -5.71 -21.34
C PRO A 485 8.34 -6.39 -20.87
N VAL A 486 8.25 -7.12 -19.75
CA VAL A 486 9.35 -7.94 -19.25
C VAL A 486 9.50 -9.15 -20.18
N ARG A 487 10.68 -9.35 -20.71
CA ARG A 487 11.00 -10.44 -21.63
C ARG A 487 11.62 -11.62 -20.84
N PHE A 488 11.00 -12.75 -20.94
CA PHE A 488 11.49 -14.02 -20.41
C PHE A 488 12.00 -14.93 -21.52
#